data_bfd2bf5573504558181eef96e77f1f3c
#
_entry.id   bfd2bf5573504558181eef96e77f1f3c
#
_cell.length_a   1.000
_cell.length_b   1.000
_cell.length_c   1.000
_cell.angle_alpha   90.00
_cell.angle_beta   90.00
_cell.angle_gamma   90.00
#
_symmetry.space_group_name_H-M   'P 1'
#
loop_
_entity.id
_entity.type
_entity.pdbx_description
1 polymer ?
#
loop_
_entity_poly.entity_id
_entity_poly.type
_entity_poly.pdbx_seq_one_letter_code
_entity_poly.pdbx_strand_id
1 'polypeptide(L)' 'MTDQATVSLRRWLRRQLRQPSPLREHLEAAVENNDPGEARRLVSRVPFTDVQRRHVEGLIARWEEEVRGFQG' A
#
# COMPACT_ATOMS: atom_id res chain seq x y z
N MET A 1 1.29 1.15 18.46
CA MET A 1 2.50 1.02 17.63
C MET A 1 2.21 1.39 16.21
N THR A 2 3.01 2.27 15.67
CA THR A 2 2.84 2.70 14.29
C THR A 2 3.42 1.65 13.35
N ASP A 3 2.60 1.15 12.45
CA ASP A 3 3.04 0.26 11.39
C ASP A 3 3.93 1.06 10.44
N GLN A 4 5.24 0.88 10.57
CA GLN A 4 6.18 1.60 9.70
C GLN A 4 5.96 1.31 8.23
N ALA A 5 5.55 0.08 7.92
CA ALA A 5 5.29 -0.29 6.54
C ALA A 5 4.11 0.50 5.96
N THR A 6 3.02 0.65 6.72
CA THR A 6 1.86 1.42 6.25
C THR A 6 2.15 2.90 6.16
N VAL A 7 2.93 3.44 7.08
CA VAL A 7 3.35 4.84 7.03
C VAL A 7 4.20 5.10 5.79
N SER A 8 5.17 4.22 5.53
CA SER A 8 6.03 4.31 4.36
C SER A 8 5.24 4.20 3.07
N LEU A 9 4.30 3.25 3.03
CA LEU A 9 3.43 3.05 1.87
C LEU A 9 2.57 4.28 1.60
N ARG A 10 1.98 4.84 2.64
CA ARG A 10 1.13 6.01 2.51
C ARG A 10 1.90 7.21 1.97
N ARG A 11 3.11 7.45 2.49
CA ARG A 11 3.99 8.52 2.01
C ARG A 11 4.36 8.31 0.56
N TRP A 12 4.73 7.08 0.22
CA TRP A 12 5.13 6.75 -1.14
C TRP A 12 3.96 6.97 -2.11
N LEU A 13 2.78 6.53 -1.75
CA LEU A 13 1.58 6.71 -2.58
C LEU A 13 1.27 8.18 -2.82
N ARG A 14 1.41 9.01 -1.80
CA ARG A 14 1.18 10.45 -1.93
C ARG A 14 2.17 11.12 -2.86
N ARG A 15 3.40 10.62 -2.90
CA ARG A 15 4.40 11.12 -3.85
C ARG A 15 4.10 10.71 -5.27
N GLN A 16 3.71 9.47 -5.47
CA GLN A 16 3.48 8.92 -6.80
C GLN A 16 2.13 9.33 -7.38
N LEU A 17 1.12 9.39 -6.53
CA LEU A 17 -0.24 9.74 -6.93
C LEU A 17 -0.61 11.09 -6.33
N ARG A 18 -0.02 12.14 -6.87
CA ARG A 18 -0.20 13.50 -6.34
C ARG A 18 -1.62 14.02 -6.51
N GLN A 19 -2.28 13.63 -7.59
CA GLN A 19 -3.62 14.10 -7.85
C GLN A 19 -4.63 13.19 -7.18
N PRO A 20 -5.65 13.75 -6.52
CA PRO A 20 -6.69 12.92 -5.94
C PRO A 20 -7.42 12.16 -7.05
N SER A 21 -7.58 10.88 -6.83
CA SER A 21 -8.28 10.00 -7.76
C SER A 21 -9.04 8.96 -6.97
N PRO A 22 -10.09 8.36 -7.54
CA PRO A 22 -10.82 7.30 -6.84
C PRO A 22 -9.91 6.15 -6.45
N LEU A 23 -8.93 5.81 -7.30
CA LEU A 23 -8.00 4.73 -7.03
C LEU A 23 -7.11 5.04 -5.82
N ARG A 24 -6.62 6.27 -5.73
CA ARG A 24 -5.83 6.71 -4.58
C ARG A 24 -6.64 6.64 -3.29
N GLU A 25 -7.90 7.09 -3.35
CA GLU A 25 -8.79 7.05 -2.19
C GLU A 25 -9.04 5.62 -1.74
N HIS A 26 -9.25 4.71 -2.70
CA HIS A 26 -9.43 3.30 -2.38
C HIS A 26 -8.17 2.69 -1.75
N LEU A 27 -7.00 3.07 -2.24
CA LEU A 27 -5.74 2.61 -1.66
C LEU A 27 -5.57 3.11 -0.22
N GLU A 28 -5.86 4.37 0.02
CA GLU A 28 -5.78 4.94 1.36
C GLU A 28 -6.78 4.25 2.30
N ALA A 29 -7.99 3.97 1.80
CA ALA A 29 -8.98 3.25 2.58
C ALA A 29 -8.51 1.83 2.92
N ALA A 30 -7.88 1.14 1.98
CA ALA A 30 -7.32 -0.19 2.24
C ALA A 30 -6.25 -0.15 3.34
N VAL A 31 -5.42 0.89 3.34
CA VAL A 31 -4.42 1.07 4.38
C VAL A 31 -5.09 1.33 5.73
N GLU A 32 -6.10 2.18 5.77
CA GLU A 32 -6.83 2.47 7.01
C GLU A 32 -7.55 1.25 7.56
N ASN A 33 -8.08 0.41 6.67
CA ASN A 33 -8.77 -0.82 7.06
C ASN A 33 -7.81 -1.97 7.33
N ASN A 34 -6.50 -1.72 7.19
CA ASN A 34 -5.47 -2.71 7.39
C ASN A 34 -5.70 -3.95 6.53
N ASP A 35 -5.98 -3.73 5.25
CA ASP A 35 -6.31 -4.76 4.29
C ASP A 35 -5.27 -4.80 3.15
N PRO A 36 -4.13 -5.48 3.36
CA PRO A 36 -3.08 -5.55 2.33
C PRO A 36 -3.51 -6.30 1.07
N GLY A 37 -4.43 -7.25 1.20
CA GLY A 37 -4.94 -7.99 0.05
C GLY A 37 -5.67 -7.07 -0.92
N GLU A 38 -6.50 -6.18 -0.41
CA GLU A 38 -7.20 -5.19 -1.22
C GLU A 38 -6.23 -4.20 -1.84
N ALA A 39 -5.24 -3.75 -1.05
CA ALA A 39 -4.22 -2.85 -1.56
C ALA A 39 -3.45 -3.48 -2.72
N ARG A 40 -3.13 -4.75 -2.63
CA ARG A 40 -2.43 -5.47 -3.70
C ARG A 40 -3.26 -5.53 -4.98
N ARG A 41 -4.55 -5.76 -4.86
CA ARG A 41 -5.45 -5.74 -6.01
C ARG A 41 -5.50 -4.37 -6.67
N LEU A 42 -5.61 -3.32 -5.86
CA LEU A 42 -5.70 -1.95 -6.37
C LEU A 42 -4.41 -1.53 -7.06
N VAL A 43 -3.27 -1.90 -6.49
CA VAL A 43 -1.96 -1.59 -7.08
C VAL A 43 -1.80 -2.22 -8.45
N SER A 44 -2.37 -3.41 -8.66
CA SER A 44 -2.28 -4.08 -9.97
C SER A 44 -2.97 -3.30 -11.08
N ARG A 45 -3.89 -2.41 -10.73
CA ARG A 45 -4.62 -1.58 -11.69
C ARG A 45 -3.94 -0.26 -12.00
N VAL A 46 -2.97 0.14 -11.17
CA VAL A 46 -2.23 1.39 -11.40
C VAL A 46 -1.14 1.13 -12.42
N PRO A 47 -0.99 2.01 -13.44
CA PRO A 47 0.07 1.84 -14.44
C PRO A 47 1.43 2.28 -13.90
N PHE A 48 1.93 1.60 -12.90
CA PHE A 48 3.25 1.85 -12.35
C PHE A 48 4.33 1.32 -13.28
N THR A 49 5.50 1.96 -13.24
CA THR A 49 6.68 1.40 -13.89
C THR A 49 7.11 0.14 -13.14
N ASP A 50 8.00 -0.66 -13.76
CA ASP A 50 8.50 -1.86 -13.11
C ASP A 50 9.20 -1.55 -11.78
N VAL A 51 9.96 -0.46 -11.75
CA VAL A 51 10.65 -0.03 -10.53
C VAL A 51 9.64 0.35 -9.44
N GLN A 52 8.64 1.14 -9.80
CA GLN A 52 7.59 1.55 -8.87
C GLN A 52 6.82 0.35 -8.34
N ARG A 53 6.49 -0.58 -9.23
CA ARG A 53 5.75 -1.79 -8.87
C ARG A 53 6.52 -2.65 -7.87
N ARG A 54 7.81 -2.86 -8.13
CA ARG A 54 8.66 -3.62 -7.20
C ARG A 54 8.71 -2.98 -5.84
N HIS A 55 8.85 -1.66 -5.81
CA HIS A 55 8.93 -0.94 -4.56
C HIS A 55 7.64 -1.07 -3.74
N VAL A 56 6.50 -0.83 -4.37
CA VAL A 56 5.22 -0.90 -3.66
C VAL A 56 4.87 -2.32 -3.26
N GLU A 57 5.22 -3.31 -4.07
CA GLU A 57 5.00 -4.72 -3.72
C GLU A 57 5.82 -5.10 -2.50
N GLY A 58 7.05 -4.60 -2.41
CA GLY A 58 7.89 -4.82 -1.23
C GLY A 58 7.28 -4.21 0.04
N LEU A 59 6.72 -3.01 -0.07
CA LEU A 59 6.05 -2.37 1.05
C LEU A 59 4.81 -3.14 1.49
N ILE A 60 4.03 -3.62 0.54
CA ILE A 60 2.85 -4.41 0.83
C ILE A 60 3.24 -5.76 1.46
N ALA A 61 4.29 -6.38 0.97
CA ALA A 61 4.77 -7.64 1.54
C ALA A 61 5.18 -7.48 3.01
N ARG A 62 5.86 -6.40 3.35
CA ARG A 62 6.22 -6.10 4.74
C ARG A 62 4.97 -5.90 5.59
N TRP A 63 4.03 -5.18 5.05
CA TRP A 63 2.76 -4.94 5.74
C TRP A 63 2.03 -6.26 6.00
N GLU A 64 1.98 -7.15 5.00
CA GLU A 64 1.36 -8.46 5.17
C GLU A 64 2.04 -9.27 6.29
N GLU A 65 3.35 -9.21 6.36
CA GLU A 65 4.09 -9.89 7.41
C GLU A 65 3.78 -9.32 8.79
N GLU A 66 3.67 -8.01 8.91
CA GLU A 66 3.32 -7.35 10.16
C GLU A 66 1.91 -7.75 10.61
N VAL A 67 0.98 -7.82 9.68
CA VAL A 67 -0.39 -8.24 9.98
C VAL A 67 -0.41 -9.69 10.47
N ARG A 68 0.33 -10.57 9.81
CA ARG A 68 0.44 -11.97 10.23
C ARG A 68 1.06 -12.12 11.60
N GLY A 69 2.13 -11.38 11.85
CA GLY A 69 2.80 -11.40 13.14
C GLY A 69 1.89 -10.96 14.27
N PHE A 70 0.98 -10.06 13.97
CA PHE A 70 0.01 -9.56 14.94
C PHE A 70 -1.05 -10.61 15.30
N GLN A 71 -1.38 -11.46 14.37
CA GLN A 71 -2.40 -12.49 14.55
C GLN A 71 -1.84 -13.81 15.08
N GLY A 72 -0.54 -13.95 14.99
CA GLY A 72 0.13 -15.14 15.43
C GLY A 72 0.36 -15.18 16.92
#